data_250e5ad17e2404e76ae0053434fc5074
#
_entry.id   250e5ad17e2404e76ae0053434fc5074
#
_cell.length_a   1.000
_cell.length_b   1.000
_cell.length_c   1.000
_cell.angle_alpha   90.00
_cell.angle_beta   90.00
_cell.angle_gamma   90.00
#
_symmetry.space_group_name_H-M   'P 1'
#
loop_
_entity.id
_entity.type
_entity.pdbx_description
1 polymer ?
#
loop_
_entity_poly.entity_id
_entity_poly.type
_entity_poly.pdbx_seq_one_letter_code
_entity_poly.pdbx_strand_id
1 'polypeptide(L)'
;MLVGQNIAFDIGFLQQLMNYAGLAAEFEKTFSGTKDYYGNFQPHYIDTLVMGRLAFAADPEVTSYKLELVASKLGVELDDAHDAAADVTATLDILGVYTSRLRQTEGAAIATQKKEKTRKYFKI
;
A
#
# COMPACT_ATOMS: atom_id res chain seq x y z
N MET A 1 -6.96 6.11 -7.21
CA MET A 1 -6.44 4.80 -6.73
C MET A 1 -6.62 4.70 -5.23
N LEU A 2 -7.05 3.57 -4.75
CA LEU A 2 -7.25 3.33 -3.33
C LEU A 2 -5.96 2.87 -2.65
N VAL A 3 -5.75 3.28 -1.41
CA VAL A 3 -4.58 2.91 -0.61
C VAL A 3 -5.04 2.50 0.78
N GLY A 4 -4.52 1.41 1.28
CA GLY A 4 -4.81 0.99 2.65
C GLY A 4 -4.02 -0.23 3.06
N GLN A 5 -4.12 -0.58 4.33
CA GLN A 5 -3.53 -1.80 4.87
C GLN A 5 -4.58 -2.91 4.89
N ASN A 6 -4.29 -4.03 4.23
CA ASN A 6 -5.23 -5.12 4.01
C ASN A 6 -6.52 -4.64 3.34
N ILE A 7 -6.37 -3.78 2.35
CA ILE A 7 -7.45 -2.98 1.78
C ILE A 7 -8.44 -3.80 0.96
N ALA A 8 -8.05 -4.96 0.45
CA ALA A 8 -8.94 -5.78 -0.39
C ALA A 8 -10.25 -6.11 0.34
N PHE A 9 -10.17 -6.35 1.63
CA PHE A 9 -11.34 -6.61 2.47
C PHE A 9 -12.26 -5.39 2.54
N ASP A 10 -11.70 -4.21 2.74
CA ASP A 10 -12.45 -2.95 2.80
C ASP A 10 -13.06 -2.60 1.45
N ILE A 11 -12.36 -2.88 0.36
CA ILE A 11 -12.88 -2.67 -1.00
C ILE A 11 -14.12 -3.52 -1.23
N GLY A 12 -14.11 -4.79 -0.80
CA GLY A 12 -15.26 -5.66 -0.92
C GLY A 12 -16.49 -5.10 -0.22
N PHE A 13 -16.34 -4.61 1.00
CA PHE A 13 -17.42 -3.95 1.73
C PHE A 13 -17.89 -2.66 1.05
N LEU A 14 -16.95 -1.84 0.60
CA LEU A 14 -17.27 -0.58 -0.07
C LEU A 14 -18.07 -0.82 -1.35
N GLN A 15 -17.68 -1.80 -2.16
CA GLN A 15 -18.40 -2.18 -3.38
C GLN A 15 -19.81 -2.66 -3.06
N GLN A 16 -19.96 -3.50 -2.04
CA GLN A 16 -21.24 -3.98 -1.58
C GLN A 16 -22.16 -2.84 -1.15
N LEU A 17 -21.62 -1.90 -0.39
CA LEU A 17 -22.34 -0.72 0.06
C LEU A 17 -22.77 0.15 -1.12
N MET A 18 -21.89 0.36 -2.10
CA MET A 18 -22.18 1.15 -3.28
C MET A 18 -23.27 0.51 -4.15
N ASN A 19 -23.23 -0.81 -4.31
CA ASN A 19 -24.28 -1.54 -5.02
C ASN A 19 -25.61 -1.42 -4.31
N TYR A 20 -25.63 -1.57 -2.99
CA TYR A 20 -26.83 -1.45 -2.18
C TYR A 20 -27.43 -0.05 -2.24
N ALA A 21 -26.60 0.98 -2.24
CA ALA A 21 -27.02 2.38 -2.32
C ALA A 21 -27.37 2.85 -3.75
N GLY A 22 -27.16 2.01 -4.75
CA GLY A 22 -27.39 2.38 -6.15
C GLY A 22 -26.33 3.29 -6.75
N LEU A 23 -25.13 3.30 -6.17
CA LEU A 23 -24.02 4.19 -6.55
C LEU A 23 -22.88 3.47 -7.28
N ALA A 24 -23.12 2.25 -7.77
CA ALA A 24 -22.08 1.47 -8.46
C ALA A 24 -21.48 2.20 -9.65
N ALA A 25 -22.29 2.87 -10.45
CA ALA A 25 -21.81 3.64 -11.61
C ALA A 25 -20.95 4.84 -11.20
N GLU A 26 -21.31 5.51 -10.12
CA GLU A 26 -20.53 6.62 -9.56
C GLU A 26 -19.17 6.15 -9.04
N PHE A 27 -19.14 4.99 -8.40
CA PHE A 27 -17.91 4.37 -7.91
C PHE A 27 -16.95 4.07 -9.08
N GLU A 28 -17.46 3.47 -10.17
CA GLU A 28 -16.64 3.16 -11.35
C GLU A 28 -16.09 4.42 -12.03
N LYS A 29 -16.84 5.52 -12.00
CA LYS A 29 -16.39 6.80 -12.57
C LYS A 29 -15.35 7.49 -11.70
N THR A 30 -15.45 7.34 -10.39
CA THR A 30 -14.59 8.03 -9.43
C THR A 30 -13.21 7.40 -9.32
N PHE A 31 -13.14 6.07 -9.38
CA PHE A 31 -11.90 5.34 -9.17
C PHE A 31 -11.41 4.67 -10.45
N SER A 32 -10.08 4.69 -10.65
CA SER A 32 -9.47 3.92 -11.72
C SER A 32 -9.53 2.42 -11.43
N GLY A 33 -9.69 1.63 -12.47
CA GLY A 33 -9.75 0.19 -12.32
C GLY A 33 -9.98 -0.51 -13.65
N THR A 34 -10.19 -1.81 -13.58
CA THR A 34 -10.50 -2.66 -14.73
C THR A 34 -11.73 -3.50 -14.43
N LYS A 35 -12.28 -4.14 -15.46
CA LYS A 35 -13.36 -5.11 -15.29
C LYS A 35 -12.79 -6.52 -15.41
N ASP A 36 -13.27 -7.43 -14.56
CA ASP A 36 -12.90 -8.83 -14.63
C ASP A 36 -13.67 -9.55 -15.76
N TYR A 37 -13.42 -10.86 -15.88
CA TYR A 37 -14.08 -11.69 -16.88
C TYR A 37 -15.60 -11.63 -16.79
N TYR A 38 -16.15 -11.49 -15.59
CA TYR A 38 -17.59 -11.44 -15.32
C TYR A 38 -18.20 -10.03 -15.43
N GLY A 39 -17.39 -9.05 -15.79
CA GLY A 39 -17.83 -7.65 -15.89
C GLY A 39 -17.87 -6.90 -14.57
N ASN A 40 -17.34 -7.47 -13.50
CA ASN A 40 -17.26 -6.81 -12.20
C ASN A 40 -16.09 -5.82 -12.16
N PHE A 41 -16.35 -4.62 -11.66
CA PHE A 41 -15.34 -3.59 -11.55
C PHE A 41 -14.33 -3.94 -10.45
N GLN A 42 -13.05 -3.86 -10.82
CA GLN A 42 -11.92 -4.08 -9.91
C GLN A 42 -11.13 -2.78 -9.79
N PRO A 43 -11.29 -2.01 -8.71
CA PRO A 43 -10.54 -0.77 -8.53
C PRO A 43 -9.06 -1.06 -8.36
N HIS A 44 -8.22 -0.19 -8.90
CA HIS A 44 -6.80 -0.23 -8.64
C HIS A 44 -6.51 0.19 -7.20
N TYR A 45 -5.61 -0.51 -6.53
CA TYR A 45 -5.26 -0.20 -5.16
C TYR A 45 -3.80 -0.50 -4.85
N ILE A 46 -3.29 0.12 -3.81
CA ILE A 46 -2.02 -0.21 -3.18
C ILE A 46 -2.31 -0.72 -1.78
N ASP A 47 -1.81 -1.90 -1.47
CA ASP A 47 -1.92 -2.49 -0.15
C ASP A 47 -0.59 -2.35 0.59
N THR A 48 -0.58 -1.49 1.61
CA THR A 48 0.63 -1.27 2.41
C THR A 48 1.05 -2.49 3.21
N LEU A 49 0.14 -3.42 3.49
CA LEU A 49 0.49 -4.71 4.10
C LEU A 49 1.40 -5.53 3.18
N VAL A 50 1.08 -5.58 1.90
CA VAL A 50 1.91 -6.29 0.90
C VAL A 50 3.27 -5.62 0.76
N MET A 51 3.30 -4.30 0.74
CA MET A 51 4.56 -3.54 0.72
C MET A 51 5.40 -3.83 1.97
N GLY A 52 4.77 -3.93 3.12
CA GLY A 52 5.44 -4.30 4.37
C GLY A 52 6.06 -5.69 4.31
N ARG A 53 5.34 -6.66 3.78
CA ARG A 53 5.86 -8.02 3.59
C ARG A 53 7.08 -8.03 2.68
N LEU A 54 7.09 -7.22 1.66
CA LEU A 54 8.24 -7.08 0.77
C LEU A 54 9.41 -6.38 1.47
N ALA A 55 9.14 -5.26 2.14
CA ALA A 55 10.16 -4.45 2.79
C ALA A 55 10.89 -5.19 3.91
N PHE A 56 10.18 -6.00 4.69
CA PHE A 56 10.71 -6.69 5.85
C PHE A 56 10.85 -8.20 5.66
N ALA A 57 10.86 -8.67 4.42
CA ALA A 57 10.88 -10.10 4.12
C ALA A 57 12.10 -10.82 4.73
N ALA A 58 13.24 -10.15 4.81
CA ALA A 58 14.47 -10.71 5.34
C ALA A 58 14.75 -10.31 6.80
N ASP A 59 13.85 -9.59 7.45
CA ASP A 59 14.04 -9.11 8.82
C ASP A 59 13.47 -10.12 9.82
N PRO A 60 14.34 -10.82 10.59
CA PRO A 60 13.87 -11.84 11.53
C PRO A 60 13.15 -11.25 12.76
N GLU A 61 13.28 -9.95 13.01
CA GLU A 61 12.59 -9.29 14.11
C GLU A 61 11.14 -8.96 13.78
N VAL A 62 10.78 -8.92 12.50
CA VAL A 62 9.42 -8.62 12.08
C VAL A 62 8.64 -9.92 11.97
N THR A 63 7.85 -10.21 12.98
CA THR A 63 7.03 -11.41 13.06
C THR A 63 5.55 -11.14 12.73
N SER A 64 5.18 -9.88 12.62
CA SER A 64 3.81 -9.44 12.33
C SER A 64 3.85 -8.15 11.53
N TYR A 65 2.85 -7.97 10.66
CA TYR A 65 2.70 -6.78 9.82
C TYR A 65 1.53 -5.91 10.24
N LYS A 66 1.15 -5.98 11.51
CA LYS A 66 0.16 -5.06 12.07
C LYS A 66 0.63 -3.63 11.92
N LEU A 67 -0.32 -2.72 11.70
CA LEU A 67 -0.04 -1.31 11.47
C LEU A 67 0.87 -0.71 12.54
N GLU A 68 0.61 -1.00 13.80
CA GLU A 68 1.39 -0.51 14.95
C GLU A 68 2.86 -0.93 14.87
N LEU A 69 3.12 -2.19 14.51
CA LEU A 69 4.47 -2.71 14.43
C LEU A 69 5.22 -2.16 13.21
N VAL A 70 4.56 -2.06 12.08
CA VAL A 70 5.14 -1.48 10.87
C VAL A 70 5.45 -0.01 11.09
N ALA A 71 4.52 0.74 11.68
CA ALA A 71 4.72 2.15 12.01
C ALA A 71 5.93 2.33 12.93
N SER A 72 6.05 1.52 13.96
CA SER A 72 7.20 1.55 14.88
C SER A 72 8.52 1.29 14.15
N LYS A 73 8.57 0.29 13.28
CA LYS A 73 9.79 -0.04 12.51
C LYS A 73 10.20 1.06 11.54
N LEU A 74 9.25 1.80 11.01
CA LEU A 74 9.50 2.89 10.05
C LEU A 74 9.66 4.26 10.72
N GLY A 75 9.50 4.36 12.04
CA GLY A 75 9.55 5.62 12.76
C GLY A 75 8.35 6.51 12.50
N VAL A 76 7.22 5.95 12.14
CA VAL A 76 5.97 6.66 11.93
C VAL A 76 5.18 6.69 13.23
N GLU A 77 4.70 7.88 13.61
CA GLU A 77 3.86 8.02 14.80
C GLU A 77 2.46 7.45 14.57
N LEU A 78 1.98 6.73 15.57
CA LEU A 78 0.61 6.24 15.62
C LEU A 78 0.06 6.57 17.00
N ASP A 79 -0.58 7.76 17.11
CA ASP A 79 -0.92 8.37 18.37
C ASP A 79 -2.04 7.65 19.13
N ASP A 80 -3.01 7.10 18.42
CA ASP A 80 -4.16 6.44 19.04
C ASP A 80 -4.52 5.21 18.20
N ALA A 81 -3.87 4.10 18.51
CA ALA A 81 -4.11 2.84 17.84
C ALA A 81 -5.60 2.48 17.91
N HIS A 82 -6.16 2.03 16.79
CA HIS A 82 -7.58 1.72 16.60
C HIS A 82 -8.52 2.92 16.44
N ASP A 83 -8.00 4.16 16.49
CA ASP A 83 -8.73 5.29 15.96
C ASP A 83 -8.61 5.32 14.44
N ALA A 84 -9.74 5.32 13.74
CA ALA A 84 -9.76 5.22 12.27
C ALA A 84 -9.00 6.37 11.60
N ALA A 85 -9.11 7.58 12.10
CA ALA A 85 -8.41 8.74 11.54
C ALA A 85 -6.89 8.63 11.73
N ALA A 86 -6.45 8.22 12.92
CA ALA A 86 -5.02 8.00 13.20
C ALA A 86 -4.45 6.86 12.35
N ASP A 87 -5.20 5.78 12.16
CA ASP A 87 -4.79 4.65 11.33
C ASP A 87 -4.65 5.04 9.85
N VAL A 88 -5.55 5.85 9.33
CA VAL A 88 -5.47 6.37 7.95
C VAL A 88 -4.25 7.26 7.79
N THR A 89 -4.01 8.18 8.72
CA THR A 89 -2.85 9.08 8.69
C THR A 89 -1.54 8.29 8.74
N ALA A 90 -1.44 7.33 9.64
CA ALA A 90 -0.26 6.46 9.74
C ALA A 90 -0.04 5.64 8.47
N THR A 91 -1.10 5.13 7.86
CA THR A 91 -1.01 4.39 6.59
C THR A 91 -0.47 5.26 5.47
N LEU A 92 -0.92 6.50 5.35
CA LEU A 92 -0.40 7.45 4.37
C LEU A 92 1.07 7.79 4.61
N ASP A 93 1.46 7.99 5.86
CA ASP A 93 2.85 8.27 6.23
C ASP A 93 3.75 7.06 5.91
N ILE A 94 3.28 5.85 6.17
CA ILE A 94 3.98 4.61 5.81
C ILE A 94 4.15 4.51 4.30
N LEU A 95 3.12 4.78 3.53
CA LEU A 95 3.22 4.82 2.07
C LEU A 95 4.27 5.84 1.62
N GLY A 96 4.29 7.01 2.24
CA GLY A 96 5.29 8.04 1.98
C GLY A 96 6.72 7.56 2.22
N VAL A 97 6.95 6.83 3.30
CA VAL A 97 8.26 6.23 3.59
C VAL A 97 8.66 5.21 2.52
N TYR A 98 7.76 4.31 2.14
CA TYR A 98 8.04 3.31 1.12
C TYR A 98 8.34 3.95 -0.23
N THR A 99 7.54 4.90 -0.67
CA THR A 99 7.77 5.57 -1.96
C THR A 99 9.07 6.35 -1.97
N SER A 100 9.41 7.00 -0.87
CA SER A 100 10.69 7.70 -0.72
C SER A 100 11.87 6.75 -0.83
N ARG A 101 11.80 5.60 -0.16
CA ARG A 101 12.85 4.57 -0.22
C ARG A 101 12.99 3.96 -1.60
N LEU A 102 11.87 3.68 -2.28
CA LEU A 102 11.89 3.18 -3.65
C LEU A 102 12.55 4.16 -4.62
N ARG A 103 12.26 5.44 -4.49
CA ARG A 103 12.89 6.48 -5.32
C ARG A 103 14.39 6.56 -5.10
N GLN A 104 14.83 6.49 -3.85
CA GLN A 104 16.26 6.48 -3.50
C GLN A 104 16.94 5.23 -4.04
N THR A 105 16.34 4.07 -3.87
CA THR A 105 16.87 2.79 -4.34
C THR A 105 16.96 2.77 -5.86
N GLU A 106 15.94 3.26 -6.55
CA GLU A 106 15.93 3.39 -8.00
C GLU A 106 17.06 4.29 -8.49
N GLY A 107 17.22 5.47 -7.89
CA GLY A 107 18.30 6.38 -8.20
C GLY A 107 19.68 5.77 -7.97
N ALA A 108 19.87 5.09 -6.86
CA ALA A 108 21.09 4.36 -6.54
C ALA A 108 21.35 3.22 -7.52
N ALA A 109 20.34 2.47 -7.89
CA ALA A 109 20.45 1.38 -8.87
C ALA A 109 20.85 1.89 -10.24
N ILE A 110 20.29 3.01 -10.69
CA ILE A 110 20.63 3.63 -11.96
C ILE A 110 22.10 4.10 -11.95
N ALA A 111 22.51 4.77 -10.89
CA ALA A 111 23.89 5.24 -10.74
C ALA A 111 24.91 4.10 -10.74
N THR A 112 24.62 3.05 -9.99
CA THR A 112 25.44 1.83 -9.95
C THR A 112 25.52 1.17 -11.32
N GLN A 113 24.42 1.07 -12.01
CA GLN A 113 24.36 0.48 -13.34
C GLN A 113 25.22 1.23 -14.35
N LYS A 114 25.27 2.56 -14.29
CA LYS A 114 26.14 3.36 -15.15
C LYS A 114 27.61 3.08 -14.91
N LYS A 115 27.99 2.80 -13.66
CA LYS A 115 29.38 2.56 -13.27
C LYS A 115 29.82 1.12 -13.53
N GLU A 116 29.03 0.17 -13.11
CA GLU A 116 29.44 -1.24 -12.95
C GLU A 116 28.69 -2.20 -13.85
N LYS A 117 27.61 -1.79 -14.46
CA LYS A 117 26.70 -2.63 -15.25
C LYS A 117 26.23 -3.86 -14.47
N THR A 118 26.06 -3.69 -13.16
CA THR A 118 25.68 -4.77 -12.28
C THR A 118 24.16 -4.95 -12.23
N ARG A 119 23.75 -6.09 -11.66
CA ARG A 119 22.37 -6.44 -11.47
C ARG A 119 21.70 -5.49 -10.50
N LYS A 120 20.45 -5.12 -10.79
CA LYS A 120 19.68 -4.22 -9.98
C LYS A 120 18.88 -4.95 -8.91
N TYR A 121 18.82 -4.33 -7.74
CA TYR A 121 17.93 -4.74 -6.66
C TYR A 121 17.20 -3.52 -6.14
N PHE A 122 15.94 -3.71 -5.74
CA PHE A 122 15.19 -2.72 -5.00
C PHE A 122 15.14 -3.13 -3.53
N LYS A 123 15.45 -2.16 -2.66
CA LYS A 123 15.45 -2.35 -1.22
C LYS A 123 14.53 -1.32 -0.62
N ILE A 124 13.43 -1.76 -0.07
CA ILE A 124 12.41 -0.87 0.49
C ILE A 124 12.60 -0.64 1.99
#